data_f3fdb778040f1a443521775b08606276
#
_entry.id   f3fdb778040f1a443521775b08606276
#
_cell.length_a   1.000
_cell.length_b   1.000
_cell.length_c   1.000
_cell.angle_alpha   90.00
_cell.angle_beta   90.00
_cell.angle_gamma   90.00
#
_symmetry.space_group_name_H-M   'P 1'
#
loop_
_entity.id
_entity.type
_entity.pdbx_description
1 polymer ?
#
loop_
_entity_poly.entity_id
_entity_poly.type
_entity_poly.pdbx_seq_one_letter_code
_entity_poly.pdbx_strand_id
1 'polypeptide(L)'
;MMFKVLLVEDEDMIRRGIRFSVDWLQYDCVVIEEAVNGKDGYEKICELKPDIVISDITMPMMDGIAMIREGLRKHTFSSIIISGYNEFHLAKQALQLGVTEFLVKPLEDEQLIEALNSAKAKVDMLRKYEVISSFPQEKEEVISSKFLEKETKTSKYVSRMIAYVQEHYAKKISIHDLVEQLGLSAYYLNQKFKAETSYTFNEFLNRYRIQKAMDMLKTGDHKVYTIAQDIGFSDYKYFISIFKKYAHVTPSQYQEFYGDKQVKQNNP
;
A
#
# COMPACT_ATOMS: atom_id res chain seq x y z
N MET A 1 -10.82 9.80 4.02
CA MET A 1 -10.80 8.38 4.50
C MET A 1 -10.80 8.43 6.01
N MET A 2 -11.72 7.71 6.69
CA MET A 2 -11.83 7.73 8.16
C MET A 2 -10.70 6.91 8.79
N PHE A 3 -10.05 7.46 9.83
CA PHE A 3 -9.05 6.76 10.63
C PHE A 3 -9.73 5.94 11.73
N LYS A 4 -9.39 4.67 11.82
CA LYS A 4 -9.92 3.74 12.82
C LYS A 4 -9.15 3.90 14.13
N VAL A 5 -9.85 4.27 15.20
CA VAL A 5 -9.28 4.48 16.53
C VAL A 5 -9.71 3.35 17.47
N LEU A 6 -8.75 2.79 18.21
CA LEU A 6 -8.99 1.89 19.34
C LEU A 6 -8.66 2.64 20.63
N LEU A 7 -9.61 2.69 21.59
CA LEU A 7 -9.42 3.24 22.93
C LEU A 7 -9.12 2.10 23.91
N VAL A 8 -8.07 2.23 24.72
CA VAL A 8 -7.67 1.24 25.71
C VAL A 8 -7.47 1.92 27.06
N GLU A 9 -8.38 1.68 27.99
CA GLU A 9 -8.41 2.32 29.32
C GLU A 9 -9.21 1.40 30.26
N ASP A 10 -8.68 1.04 31.39
CA ASP A 10 -9.35 0.13 32.33
C ASP A 10 -10.42 0.83 33.16
N GLU A 11 -10.29 2.12 33.43
CA GLU A 11 -11.30 2.90 34.16
C GLU A 11 -12.45 3.34 33.24
N ASP A 12 -13.65 2.75 33.45
CA ASP A 12 -14.85 2.99 32.62
C ASP A 12 -15.21 4.48 32.52
N MET A 13 -15.10 5.24 33.62
CA MET A 13 -15.40 6.67 33.62
C MET A 13 -14.44 7.48 32.76
N ILE A 14 -13.13 7.15 32.81
CA ILE A 14 -12.12 7.83 32.01
C ILE A 14 -12.28 7.46 30.55
N ARG A 15 -12.46 6.18 30.25
CA ARG A 15 -12.67 5.68 28.89
C ARG A 15 -13.86 6.34 28.20
N ARG A 16 -15.00 6.44 28.91
CA ARG A 16 -16.18 7.19 28.44
C ARG A 16 -15.90 8.68 28.30
N GLY A 17 -15.17 9.27 29.26
CA GLY A 17 -14.75 10.67 29.15
C GLY A 17 -14.01 10.93 27.84
N ILE A 18 -12.98 10.14 27.53
CA ILE A 18 -12.23 10.24 26.26
C ILE A 18 -13.14 10.03 25.06
N ARG A 19 -14.02 9.04 25.12
CA ARG A 19 -14.94 8.72 24.00
C ARG A 19 -15.84 9.90 23.64
N PHE A 20 -16.29 10.68 24.61
CA PHE A 20 -17.24 11.77 24.42
C PHE A 20 -16.61 13.16 24.46
N SER A 21 -15.30 13.29 24.68
CA SER A 21 -14.60 14.59 24.77
C SER A 21 -14.51 15.30 23.42
N VAL A 22 -14.47 14.56 22.31
CA VAL A 22 -14.33 15.15 20.97
C VAL A 22 -15.35 14.61 19.99
N ASP A 23 -15.72 15.41 18.99
CA ASP A 23 -16.45 14.93 17.81
C ASP A 23 -15.46 14.26 16.84
N TRP A 24 -15.31 12.95 17.00
CA TRP A 24 -14.38 12.14 16.20
C TRP A 24 -14.57 12.29 14.70
N LEU A 25 -15.83 12.45 14.24
CA LEU A 25 -16.15 12.57 12.82
C LEU A 25 -15.63 13.89 12.24
N GLN A 26 -15.64 14.98 13.02
CA GLN A 26 -15.08 16.26 12.63
C GLN A 26 -13.57 16.17 12.32
N TYR A 27 -12.87 15.23 12.96
CA TYR A 27 -11.43 15.02 12.77
C TYR A 27 -11.11 13.82 11.87
N ASP A 28 -12.05 13.37 11.03
CA ASP A 28 -11.90 12.20 10.15
C ASP A 28 -11.55 10.91 10.90
N CYS A 29 -11.93 10.78 12.15
CA CYS A 29 -11.68 9.62 13.01
C CYS A 29 -13.00 8.90 13.35
N VAL A 30 -12.89 7.61 13.65
CA VAL A 30 -13.98 6.82 14.21
C VAL A 30 -13.43 5.86 15.27
N VAL A 31 -13.98 5.91 16.48
CA VAL A 31 -13.66 4.92 17.50
C VAL A 31 -14.40 3.62 17.14
N ILE A 32 -13.62 2.65 16.64
CA ILE A 32 -14.17 1.38 16.15
C ILE A 32 -14.44 0.40 17.29
N GLU A 33 -13.68 0.49 18.39
CA GLU A 33 -13.83 -0.39 19.54
C GLU A 33 -13.12 0.20 20.77
N GLU A 34 -13.48 -0.34 21.96
CA GLU A 34 -12.88 0.00 23.25
C GLU A 34 -12.31 -1.27 23.90
N ALA A 35 -11.24 -1.15 24.67
CA ALA A 35 -10.64 -2.24 25.43
C ALA A 35 -10.44 -1.83 26.89
N VAL A 36 -10.59 -2.80 27.79
CA VAL A 36 -10.60 -2.57 29.24
C VAL A 36 -9.28 -2.95 29.93
N ASN A 37 -8.30 -3.39 29.20
CA ASN A 37 -6.93 -3.69 29.65
C ASN A 37 -6.02 -3.93 28.44
N GLY A 38 -4.71 -4.02 28.67
CA GLY A 38 -3.77 -4.20 27.57
C GLY A 38 -3.85 -5.55 26.86
N LYS A 39 -4.30 -6.61 27.52
CA LYS A 39 -4.49 -7.90 26.85
C LYS A 39 -5.66 -7.87 25.87
N ASP A 40 -6.81 -7.35 26.28
CA ASP A 40 -7.98 -7.10 25.44
C ASP A 40 -7.62 -6.17 24.27
N GLY A 41 -6.85 -5.10 24.57
CA GLY A 41 -6.34 -4.16 23.57
C GLY A 41 -5.46 -4.85 22.51
N TYR A 42 -4.54 -5.71 22.94
CA TYR A 42 -3.69 -6.47 22.02
C TYR A 42 -4.48 -7.40 21.10
N GLU A 43 -5.48 -8.12 21.63
CA GLU A 43 -6.35 -9.00 20.84
C GLU A 43 -7.11 -8.19 19.78
N LYS A 44 -7.66 -7.02 20.16
CA LYS A 44 -8.36 -6.10 19.25
C LYS A 44 -7.43 -5.45 18.22
N ILE A 45 -6.18 -5.13 18.56
CA ILE A 45 -5.19 -4.66 17.59
C ILE A 45 -4.99 -5.73 16.50
N CYS A 46 -4.83 -7.00 16.88
CA CYS A 46 -4.61 -8.09 15.93
C CYS A 46 -5.81 -8.32 15.00
N GLU A 47 -7.03 -8.25 15.55
CA GLU A 47 -8.28 -8.52 14.83
C GLU A 47 -8.71 -7.34 13.94
N LEU A 48 -8.81 -6.15 14.52
CA LEU A 48 -9.45 -4.98 13.90
C LEU A 48 -8.49 -4.11 13.08
N LYS A 49 -7.18 -4.24 13.34
CA LYS A 49 -6.12 -3.47 12.68
C LYS A 49 -6.43 -1.98 12.69
N PRO A 50 -6.46 -1.33 13.86
CA PRO A 50 -6.71 0.10 13.98
C PRO A 50 -5.58 0.91 13.34
N ASP A 51 -5.89 2.13 12.92
CA ASP A 51 -4.90 3.09 12.42
C ASP A 51 -4.22 3.84 13.58
N ILE A 52 -4.99 4.12 14.63
CA ILE A 52 -4.56 4.85 15.82
C ILE A 52 -4.98 4.06 17.06
N VAL A 53 -4.06 3.91 18.01
CA VAL A 53 -4.33 3.33 19.34
C VAL A 53 -4.10 4.40 20.38
N ILE A 54 -5.11 4.70 21.20
CA ILE A 54 -5.02 5.58 22.35
C ILE A 54 -5.08 4.72 23.59
N SER A 55 -4.05 4.75 24.43
CA SER A 55 -3.93 3.82 25.55
C SER A 55 -3.48 4.50 26.83
N ASP A 56 -4.10 4.12 27.94
CA ASP A 56 -3.48 4.31 29.25
C ASP A 56 -2.22 3.45 29.38
N ILE A 57 -1.31 3.86 30.26
CA ILE A 57 -0.11 3.08 30.56
C ILE A 57 -0.40 1.98 31.56
N THR A 58 -0.93 2.37 32.73
CA THR A 58 -1.02 1.48 33.88
C THR A 58 -2.38 0.77 33.91
N MET A 59 -2.40 -0.42 33.38
CA MET A 59 -3.59 -1.25 33.30
C MET A 59 -3.32 -2.67 33.84
N PRO A 60 -4.34 -3.36 34.33
CA PRO A 60 -4.20 -4.74 34.79
C PRO A 60 -3.87 -5.70 33.64
N MET A 61 -3.28 -6.83 33.94
CA MET A 61 -2.92 -7.95 33.03
C MET A 61 -1.77 -7.63 32.07
N MET A 62 -1.82 -6.51 31.35
CA MET A 62 -0.78 -6.04 30.44
C MET A 62 -0.80 -4.51 30.43
N ASP A 63 0.33 -3.89 30.63
CA ASP A 63 0.46 -2.43 30.54
C ASP A 63 0.39 -1.94 29.08
N GLY A 64 0.08 -0.63 28.90
CA GLY A 64 -0.08 -0.02 27.58
C GLY A 64 1.20 -0.03 26.75
N ILE A 65 2.38 0.08 27.37
CA ILE A 65 3.67 0.04 26.67
C ILE A 65 3.95 -1.36 26.13
N ALA A 66 3.72 -2.39 26.95
CA ALA A 66 3.86 -3.78 26.53
C ALA A 66 2.86 -4.13 25.41
N MET A 67 1.61 -3.70 25.52
CA MET A 67 0.58 -3.88 24.52
C MET A 67 0.98 -3.24 23.17
N ILE A 68 1.41 -1.98 23.18
CA ILE A 68 1.84 -1.27 21.95
C ILE A 68 3.05 -1.98 21.34
N ARG A 69 4.04 -2.38 22.15
CA ARG A 69 5.21 -3.11 21.67
C ARG A 69 4.85 -4.41 20.93
N GLU A 70 4.00 -5.23 21.54
CA GLU A 70 3.56 -6.49 20.92
C GLU A 70 2.64 -6.26 19.72
N GLY A 71 1.77 -5.25 19.80
CA GLY A 71 0.88 -4.85 18.71
C GLY A 71 1.65 -4.39 17.46
N LEU A 72 2.69 -3.57 17.61
CA LEU A 72 3.54 -3.09 16.51
C LEU A 72 4.30 -4.21 15.78
N ARG A 73 4.49 -5.37 16.42
CA ARG A 73 5.04 -6.58 15.75
C ARG A 73 4.04 -7.24 14.80
N LYS A 74 2.75 -6.97 14.95
CA LYS A 74 1.67 -7.59 14.19
C LYS A 74 1.05 -6.67 13.17
N HIS A 75 0.94 -5.40 13.50
CA HIS A 75 0.30 -4.39 12.66
C HIS A 75 0.94 -3.03 12.89
N THR A 76 1.04 -2.23 11.81
CA THR A 76 1.57 -0.86 11.88
C THR A 76 0.45 0.12 12.20
N PHE A 77 0.59 0.88 13.28
CA PHE A 77 -0.36 1.91 13.71
C PHE A 77 0.38 3.07 14.37
N SER A 78 -0.30 4.20 14.51
CA SER A 78 0.14 5.32 15.35
C SER A 78 -0.40 5.14 16.76
N SER A 79 0.36 5.53 17.78
CA SER A 79 -0.05 5.39 19.18
C SER A 79 0.04 6.70 19.93
N ILE A 80 -0.97 6.96 20.74
CA ILE A 80 -1.05 8.06 21.72
C ILE A 80 -1.11 7.40 23.10
N ILE A 81 -0.24 7.79 24.01
CA ILE A 81 -0.28 7.33 25.39
C ILE A 81 -0.88 8.43 26.27
N ILE A 82 -1.77 8.04 27.15
CA ILE A 82 -2.32 8.87 28.21
C ILE A 82 -1.80 8.32 29.54
N SER A 83 -1.30 9.17 30.42
CA SER A 83 -0.58 8.75 31.63
C SER A 83 -0.96 9.59 32.85
N GLY A 84 -0.97 9.00 34.03
CA GLY A 84 -1.06 9.73 35.29
C GLY A 84 0.21 10.53 35.58
N TYR A 85 0.09 11.56 36.43
CA TYR A 85 1.18 12.51 36.73
C TYR A 85 2.46 11.85 37.28
N ASN A 86 2.35 10.72 37.98
CA ASN A 86 3.47 10.02 38.59
C ASN A 86 4.22 9.06 37.67
N GLU A 87 3.80 8.93 36.41
CA GLU A 87 4.29 7.89 35.45
C GLU A 87 5.28 8.47 34.43
N PHE A 88 5.71 9.70 34.60
CA PHE A 88 6.63 10.40 33.69
C PHE A 88 7.92 9.62 33.38
N HIS A 89 8.36 8.77 34.33
CA HIS A 89 9.52 7.91 34.10
C HIS A 89 9.30 6.88 32.96
N LEU A 90 8.05 6.55 32.62
CA LEU A 90 7.68 5.66 31.52
C LEU A 90 7.67 6.37 30.16
N ALA A 91 7.63 7.72 30.14
CA ALA A 91 7.68 8.51 28.92
C ALA A 91 8.92 8.19 28.07
N LYS A 92 10.07 7.95 28.69
CA LYS A 92 11.29 7.56 27.99
C LYS A 92 11.15 6.23 27.27
N GLN A 93 10.47 5.26 27.87
CA GLN A 93 10.21 3.94 27.23
C GLN A 93 9.21 4.09 26.08
N ALA A 94 8.17 4.91 26.26
CA ALA A 94 7.19 5.22 25.21
C ALA A 94 7.85 5.90 24.00
N LEU A 95 8.72 6.86 24.21
CA LEU A 95 9.50 7.53 23.15
C LEU A 95 10.41 6.54 22.39
N GLN A 96 11.05 5.61 23.08
CA GLN A 96 11.89 4.58 22.45
C GLN A 96 11.09 3.62 21.58
N LEU A 97 9.80 3.42 21.87
CA LEU A 97 8.89 2.65 21.02
C LEU A 97 8.37 3.43 19.82
N GLY A 98 8.67 4.73 19.76
CA GLY A 98 8.16 5.59 18.70
C GLY A 98 6.68 5.94 18.86
N VAL A 99 6.17 6.01 20.09
CA VAL A 99 4.85 6.58 20.39
C VAL A 99 4.77 7.98 19.80
N THR A 100 3.64 8.33 19.24
CA THR A 100 3.47 9.60 18.52
C THR A 100 3.32 10.76 19.49
N GLU A 101 2.46 10.58 20.49
CA GLU A 101 2.21 11.59 21.51
C GLU A 101 2.08 10.95 22.91
N PHE A 102 2.43 11.73 23.91
CA PHE A 102 2.34 11.36 25.32
C PHE A 102 1.60 12.46 26.08
N LEU A 103 0.40 12.17 26.53
CA LEU A 103 -0.49 13.10 27.20
C LEU A 103 -0.56 12.79 28.70
N VAL A 104 -0.69 13.82 29.53
CA VAL A 104 -0.79 13.66 30.99
C VAL A 104 -2.20 13.97 31.46
N LYS A 105 -2.76 13.11 32.34
CA LYS A 105 -4.07 13.34 32.98
C LYS A 105 -3.97 14.50 33.99
N PRO A 106 -4.95 15.45 34.11
CA PRO A 106 -6.24 15.43 33.38
C PRO A 106 -6.06 15.82 31.91
N LEU A 107 -6.79 15.14 31.04
CA LEU A 107 -6.73 15.34 29.60
C LEU A 107 -7.62 16.54 29.21
N GLU A 108 -7.06 17.48 28.47
CA GLU A 108 -7.77 18.59 27.85
C GLU A 108 -8.13 18.23 26.40
N ASP A 109 -9.32 18.66 25.95
CA ASP A 109 -9.83 18.33 24.62
C ASP A 109 -8.91 18.83 23.51
N GLU A 110 -8.34 20.02 23.66
CA GLU A 110 -7.38 20.61 22.71
C GLU A 110 -6.12 19.74 22.56
N GLN A 111 -5.59 19.21 23.66
CA GLN A 111 -4.40 18.34 23.62
C GLN A 111 -4.68 17.02 22.91
N LEU A 112 -5.88 16.44 23.12
CA LEU A 112 -6.27 15.24 22.42
C LEU A 112 -6.44 15.48 20.91
N ILE A 113 -7.01 16.63 20.53
CA ILE A 113 -7.18 17.02 19.13
C ILE A 113 -5.80 17.20 18.44
N GLU A 114 -4.85 17.86 19.08
CA GLU A 114 -3.49 18.02 18.55
C GLU A 114 -2.80 16.66 18.40
N ALA A 115 -2.92 15.78 19.40
CA ALA A 115 -2.37 14.43 19.36
C ALA A 115 -2.99 13.59 18.24
N LEU A 116 -4.30 13.71 18.00
CA LEU A 116 -4.98 13.06 16.89
C LEU A 116 -4.45 13.55 15.53
N ASN A 117 -4.21 14.85 15.38
CA ASN A 117 -3.66 15.39 14.14
C ASN A 117 -2.22 14.90 13.89
N SER A 118 -1.39 14.85 14.91
CA SER A 118 -0.04 14.26 14.86
C SER A 118 -0.10 12.77 14.49
N ALA A 119 -1.02 12.03 15.11
CA ALA A 119 -1.21 10.60 14.86
C ALA A 119 -1.67 10.32 13.43
N LYS A 120 -2.62 11.10 12.89
CA LYS A 120 -3.06 11.00 11.50
C LYS A 120 -1.92 11.25 10.51
N ALA A 121 -1.14 12.33 10.73
CA ALA A 121 0.00 12.64 9.88
C ALA A 121 1.02 11.49 9.86
N LYS A 122 1.26 10.85 11.00
CA LYS A 122 2.13 9.67 11.09
C LYS A 122 1.56 8.47 10.36
N VAL A 123 0.26 8.18 10.49
CA VAL A 123 -0.40 7.09 9.75
C VAL A 123 -0.28 7.31 8.25
N ASP A 124 -0.52 8.52 7.76
CA ASP A 124 -0.39 8.85 6.34
C ASP A 124 1.05 8.70 5.85
N MET A 125 2.03 9.09 6.66
CA MET A 125 3.43 8.86 6.38
C MET A 125 3.76 7.36 6.32
N LEU A 126 3.29 6.56 7.27
CA LEU A 126 3.50 5.11 7.30
C LEU A 126 2.85 4.44 6.08
N ARG A 127 1.62 4.81 5.72
CA ARG A 127 0.94 4.34 4.50
C ARG A 127 1.73 4.69 3.22
N LYS A 128 2.30 5.90 3.14
CA LYS A 128 3.19 6.30 2.05
C LYS A 128 4.47 5.45 2.01
N TYR A 129 5.05 5.15 3.18
CA TYR A 129 6.22 4.26 3.26
C TYR A 129 5.92 2.82 2.87
N GLU A 130 4.78 2.27 3.27
CA GLU A 130 4.33 0.93 2.84
C GLU A 130 4.13 0.88 1.32
N VAL A 131 3.51 1.91 0.75
CA VAL A 131 3.39 2.07 -0.70
C VAL A 131 4.78 2.14 -1.34
N ILE A 132 5.68 2.98 -0.83
CA ILE A 132 7.04 3.14 -1.36
C ILE A 132 7.86 1.85 -1.25
N SER A 133 7.76 1.11 -0.15
CA SER A 133 8.46 -0.17 0.04
C SER A 133 7.88 -1.30 -0.82
N SER A 134 6.62 -1.18 -1.23
CA SER A 134 5.96 -2.12 -2.15
C SER A 134 6.25 -1.82 -3.63
N PHE A 135 6.86 -0.66 -3.94
CA PHE A 135 7.33 -0.43 -5.31
C PHE A 135 8.44 -1.43 -5.65
N PRO A 136 8.43 -2.01 -6.85
CA PRO A 136 9.54 -2.79 -7.32
C PRO A 136 10.81 -1.94 -7.15
N GLN A 137 11.73 -2.40 -6.31
CA GLN A 137 13.07 -1.83 -6.32
C GLN A 137 13.55 -1.92 -7.77
N GLU A 138 14.36 -1.00 -8.27
CA GLU A 138 14.79 -0.87 -9.68
C GLU A 138 15.20 -2.19 -10.38
N LYS A 139 15.20 -3.32 -9.65
CA LYS A 139 15.58 -4.66 -10.12
C LYS A 139 14.41 -5.62 -10.40
N GLU A 140 13.17 -5.35 -9.98
CA GLU A 140 12.04 -6.21 -10.36
C GLU A 140 11.38 -5.69 -11.65
N GLU A 141 11.98 -6.08 -12.76
CA GLU A 141 11.42 -5.83 -14.08
C GLU A 141 10.09 -6.59 -14.24
N VAL A 142 9.01 -5.89 -14.51
CA VAL A 142 7.70 -6.50 -14.82
C VAL A 142 7.82 -7.48 -15.99
N ILE A 143 8.69 -7.16 -16.93
CA ILE A 143 9.13 -8.01 -18.02
C ILE A 143 10.64 -7.87 -18.17
N SER A 144 11.37 -8.97 -18.34
CA SER A 144 12.84 -8.94 -18.47
C SER A 144 13.26 -7.98 -19.59
N SER A 145 14.20 -7.06 -19.29
CA SER A 145 14.73 -6.05 -20.23
C SER A 145 15.17 -6.65 -21.56
N LYS A 146 15.69 -7.88 -21.56
CA LYS A 146 16.05 -8.63 -22.78
C LYS A 146 14.90 -8.73 -23.81
N PHE A 147 13.64 -8.68 -23.36
CA PHE A 147 12.46 -8.73 -24.24
C PHE A 147 11.95 -7.35 -24.65
N LEU A 148 12.47 -6.28 -24.06
CA LEU A 148 12.21 -4.90 -24.47
C LEU A 148 13.16 -4.45 -25.59
N GLU A 149 14.33 -5.06 -25.67
CA GLU A 149 15.34 -4.82 -26.70
C GLU A 149 15.09 -5.72 -27.91
N LYS A 150 15.52 -5.28 -29.11
CA LYS A 150 15.30 -6.02 -30.36
C LYS A 150 16.19 -7.26 -30.53
N GLU A 151 17.18 -7.47 -29.65
CA GLU A 151 18.14 -8.57 -29.74
C GLU A 151 17.88 -9.66 -28.69
N THR A 152 16.89 -10.51 -28.90
CA THR A 152 16.71 -11.70 -28.07
C THR A 152 17.24 -12.95 -28.80
N LYS A 153 18.08 -13.75 -28.11
CA LYS A 153 18.49 -15.10 -28.58
C LYS A 153 17.31 -16.09 -28.38
N THR A 154 16.28 -15.95 -29.18
CA THR A 154 15.11 -16.84 -29.19
C THR A 154 14.94 -17.47 -30.58
N SER A 155 14.21 -18.58 -30.67
CA SER A 155 13.92 -19.19 -31.95
C SER A 155 13.16 -18.23 -32.87
N LYS A 156 13.26 -18.41 -34.18
CA LYS A 156 12.59 -17.59 -35.20
C LYS A 156 11.10 -17.39 -34.94
N TYR A 157 10.40 -18.41 -34.44
CA TYR A 157 8.98 -18.33 -34.11
C TYR A 157 8.72 -17.45 -32.90
N VAL A 158 9.49 -17.64 -31.81
CA VAL A 158 9.32 -16.87 -30.58
C VAL A 158 9.72 -15.41 -30.80
N SER A 159 10.82 -15.14 -31.52
CA SER A 159 11.19 -13.77 -31.90
C SER A 159 10.08 -13.05 -32.67
N ARG A 160 9.40 -13.77 -33.59
CA ARG A 160 8.28 -13.21 -34.36
C ARG A 160 7.04 -12.94 -33.48
N MET A 161 6.78 -13.81 -32.51
CA MET A 161 5.69 -13.61 -31.54
C MET A 161 5.95 -12.42 -30.64
N ILE A 162 7.20 -12.24 -30.17
CA ILE A 162 7.60 -11.06 -29.37
C ILE A 162 7.45 -9.79 -30.19
N ALA A 163 7.97 -9.74 -31.41
CA ALA A 163 7.85 -8.61 -32.31
C ALA A 163 6.39 -8.24 -32.58
N TYR A 164 5.54 -9.25 -32.77
CA TYR A 164 4.11 -9.04 -32.95
C TYR A 164 3.44 -8.38 -31.74
N VAL A 165 3.80 -8.79 -30.52
CA VAL A 165 3.31 -8.13 -29.29
C VAL A 165 3.82 -6.70 -29.23
N GLN A 166 5.09 -6.46 -29.48
CA GLN A 166 5.70 -5.13 -29.45
C GLN A 166 5.04 -4.14 -30.42
N GLU A 167 4.63 -4.62 -31.59
CA GLU A 167 3.99 -3.82 -32.64
C GLU A 167 2.50 -3.59 -32.41
N HIS A 168 1.82 -4.58 -31.81
CA HIS A 168 0.35 -4.60 -31.77
C HIS A 168 -0.25 -4.63 -30.36
N TYR A 169 0.54 -4.45 -29.28
CA TYR A 169 0.06 -4.56 -27.90
C TYR A 169 -1.13 -3.66 -27.56
N ALA A 170 -1.25 -2.51 -28.19
CA ALA A 170 -2.35 -1.56 -27.99
C ALA A 170 -3.69 -2.04 -28.59
N LYS A 171 -3.66 -3.07 -29.44
CA LYS A 171 -4.85 -3.64 -30.10
C LYS A 171 -5.31 -4.91 -29.38
N LYS A 172 -6.54 -5.34 -29.68
CA LYS A 172 -7.01 -6.66 -29.23
C LYS A 172 -6.31 -7.73 -30.08
N ILE A 173 -5.30 -8.37 -29.50
CA ILE A 173 -4.53 -9.46 -30.12
C ILE A 173 -4.61 -10.74 -29.30
N SER A 174 -4.44 -11.86 -29.97
CA SER A 174 -4.44 -13.20 -29.39
C SER A 174 -3.40 -14.08 -30.07
N ILE A 175 -3.10 -15.25 -29.48
CA ILE A 175 -2.23 -16.22 -30.12
C ILE A 175 -2.81 -16.77 -31.44
N HIS A 176 -4.13 -16.72 -31.61
CA HIS A 176 -4.81 -17.21 -32.82
C HIS A 176 -4.41 -16.38 -34.06
N ASP A 177 -4.12 -15.09 -33.90
CA ASP A 177 -3.66 -14.23 -34.99
C ASP A 177 -2.32 -14.72 -35.55
N LEU A 178 -1.52 -15.37 -34.73
CA LEU A 178 -0.21 -15.93 -35.08
C LEU A 178 -0.30 -17.34 -35.62
N VAL A 179 -1.35 -18.09 -35.29
CA VAL A 179 -1.62 -19.44 -35.84
C VAL A 179 -1.74 -19.38 -37.36
N GLU A 180 -2.51 -18.43 -37.87
CA GLU A 180 -2.71 -18.27 -39.32
C GLU A 180 -1.41 -17.82 -40.01
N GLN A 181 -0.64 -16.93 -39.38
CA GLN A 181 0.60 -16.40 -39.98
C GLN A 181 1.75 -17.39 -39.95
N LEU A 182 1.82 -18.27 -38.94
CA LEU A 182 2.94 -19.18 -38.75
C LEU A 182 2.66 -20.62 -39.19
N GLY A 183 1.40 -20.97 -39.46
CA GLY A 183 0.99 -22.30 -39.86
C GLY A 183 1.15 -23.38 -38.78
N LEU A 184 1.15 -22.97 -37.49
CA LEU A 184 1.39 -23.84 -36.34
C LEU A 184 0.21 -23.76 -35.37
N SER A 185 -0.06 -24.84 -34.63
CA SER A 185 -1.15 -24.83 -33.64
C SER A 185 -0.91 -23.87 -32.47
N ALA A 186 -1.99 -23.27 -31.92
CA ALA A 186 -1.93 -22.41 -30.75
C ALA A 186 -1.26 -23.09 -29.54
N TYR A 187 -1.52 -24.39 -29.37
CA TYR A 187 -0.90 -25.21 -28.33
C TYR A 187 0.63 -25.23 -28.46
N TYR A 188 1.12 -25.58 -29.66
CA TYR A 188 2.56 -25.65 -29.95
C TYR A 188 3.23 -24.28 -29.74
N LEU A 189 2.63 -23.21 -30.27
CA LEU A 189 3.13 -21.84 -30.11
C LEU A 189 3.23 -21.43 -28.64
N ASN A 190 2.18 -21.69 -27.84
CA ASN A 190 2.20 -21.40 -26.41
C ASN A 190 3.26 -22.20 -25.65
N GLN A 191 3.41 -23.48 -25.92
CA GLN A 191 4.41 -24.32 -25.27
C GLN A 191 5.84 -23.84 -25.59
N LYS A 192 6.11 -23.58 -26.87
CA LYS A 192 7.41 -23.08 -27.32
C LYS A 192 7.71 -21.68 -26.76
N PHE A 193 6.71 -20.79 -26.77
CA PHE A 193 6.83 -19.46 -26.24
C PHE A 193 7.13 -19.50 -24.73
N LYS A 194 6.41 -20.31 -23.96
CA LYS A 194 6.63 -20.48 -22.52
C LYS A 194 8.00 -21.09 -22.21
N ALA A 195 8.45 -22.04 -22.99
CA ALA A 195 9.76 -22.66 -22.80
C ALA A 195 10.92 -21.67 -22.97
N GLU A 196 10.81 -20.71 -23.90
CA GLU A 196 11.89 -19.77 -24.20
C GLU A 196 11.77 -18.44 -23.44
N THR A 197 10.54 -18.03 -23.03
CA THR A 197 10.29 -16.75 -22.35
C THR A 197 9.95 -16.90 -20.88
N SER A 198 9.56 -18.08 -20.42
CA SER A 198 8.99 -18.40 -19.10
C SER A 198 7.55 -17.86 -18.91
N TYR A 199 6.94 -17.26 -19.93
CA TYR A 199 5.59 -16.70 -19.88
C TYR A 199 4.69 -17.36 -20.95
N THR A 200 3.40 -17.49 -20.65
CA THR A 200 2.40 -17.72 -21.72
C THR A 200 2.26 -16.45 -22.57
N PHE A 201 1.73 -16.57 -23.77
CA PHE A 201 1.53 -15.41 -24.67
C PHE A 201 0.70 -14.29 -24.01
N ASN A 202 -0.39 -14.66 -23.32
CA ASN A 202 -1.25 -13.69 -22.64
C ASN A 202 -0.57 -13.03 -21.41
N GLU A 203 0.23 -13.80 -20.65
CA GLU A 203 1.03 -13.25 -19.55
C GLU A 203 2.06 -12.26 -20.07
N PHE A 204 2.74 -12.60 -21.15
CA PHE A 204 3.72 -11.73 -21.79
C PHE A 204 3.08 -10.44 -22.29
N LEU A 205 1.96 -10.54 -23.00
CA LEU A 205 1.19 -9.39 -23.48
C LEU A 205 0.78 -8.47 -22.32
N ASN A 206 0.23 -9.03 -21.25
CA ASN A 206 -0.17 -8.24 -20.08
C ASN A 206 1.03 -7.57 -19.40
N ARG A 207 2.14 -8.29 -19.21
CA ARG A 207 3.37 -7.71 -18.64
C ARG A 207 3.94 -6.60 -19.52
N TYR A 208 3.94 -6.78 -20.84
CA TYR A 208 4.41 -5.76 -21.78
C TYR A 208 3.54 -4.50 -21.72
N ARG A 209 2.21 -4.66 -21.69
CA ARG A 209 1.26 -3.55 -21.50
C ARG A 209 1.47 -2.81 -20.19
N ILE A 210 1.65 -3.54 -19.09
CA ILE A 210 1.90 -2.92 -17.77
C ILE A 210 3.22 -2.18 -17.76
N GLN A 211 4.28 -2.70 -18.39
CA GLN A 211 5.54 -1.96 -18.52
C GLN A 211 5.33 -0.64 -19.28
N LYS A 212 4.56 -0.64 -20.37
CA LYS A 212 4.22 0.58 -21.12
C LYS A 212 3.38 1.54 -20.27
N ALA A 213 2.43 1.02 -19.49
CA ALA A 213 1.68 1.85 -18.54
C ALA A 213 2.59 2.53 -17.52
N MET A 214 3.54 1.78 -16.94
CA MET A 214 4.50 2.34 -15.98
C MET A 214 5.35 3.45 -16.59
N ASP A 215 5.81 3.25 -17.83
CA ASP A 215 6.58 4.27 -18.55
C ASP A 215 5.74 5.55 -18.77
N MET A 216 4.47 5.42 -19.16
CA MET A 216 3.55 6.56 -19.37
C MET A 216 3.14 7.23 -18.05
N LEU A 217 2.94 6.46 -16.97
CA LEU A 217 2.58 7.00 -15.66
C LEU A 217 3.71 7.83 -15.04
N LYS A 218 4.97 7.51 -15.34
CA LYS A 218 6.15 8.27 -14.86
C LYS A 218 6.18 9.71 -15.39
N THR A 219 5.64 9.96 -16.59
CA THR A 219 5.61 11.31 -17.17
C THR A 219 4.60 12.22 -16.50
N GLY A 220 3.56 11.66 -15.87
CA GLY A 220 2.52 12.41 -15.17
C GLY A 220 1.47 13.09 -16.07
N ASP A 221 1.67 13.11 -17.40
CA ASP A 221 0.91 13.93 -18.35
C ASP A 221 -0.48 13.37 -18.71
N HIS A 222 -0.76 12.11 -18.38
CA HIS A 222 -1.97 11.43 -18.83
C HIS A 222 -2.81 10.91 -17.65
N LYS A 223 -4.14 10.95 -17.82
CA LYS A 223 -5.06 10.33 -16.86
C LYS A 223 -4.91 8.81 -16.92
N VAL A 224 -4.91 8.15 -15.76
CA VAL A 224 -4.79 6.69 -15.62
C VAL A 224 -5.77 5.93 -16.52
N TYR A 225 -7.01 6.42 -16.63
CA TYR A 225 -8.03 5.81 -17.50
C TYR A 225 -7.65 5.84 -18.98
N THR A 226 -7.11 6.95 -19.46
CA THR A 226 -6.64 7.12 -20.85
C THR A 226 -5.50 6.16 -21.14
N ILE A 227 -4.51 6.08 -20.22
CA ILE A 227 -3.40 5.14 -20.35
C ILE A 227 -3.89 3.69 -20.52
N ALA A 228 -4.88 3.28 -19.71
CA ALA A 228 -5.44 1.93 -19.81
C ALA A 228 -5.97 1.61 -21.22
N GLN A 229 -6.65 2.56 -21.84
CA GLN A 229 -7.18 2.43 -23.21
C GLN A 229 -6.05 2.38 -24.25
N ASP A 230 -5.09 3.32 -24.14
CA ASP A 230 -3.97 3.46 -25.08
C ASP A 230 -3.07 2.23 -25.12
N ILE A 231 -2.96 1.49 -24.02
CA ILE A 231 -2.19 0.25 -23.96
C ILE A 231 -3.03 -1.02 -24.25
N GLY A 232 -4.29 -0.85 -24.65
CA GLY A 232 -5.14 -1.94 -25.16
C GLY A 232 -5.96 -2.70 -24.11
N PHE A 233 -6.21 -2.14 -22.93
CA PHE A 233 -7.18 -2.69 -21.98
C PHE A 233 -8.57 -2.13 -22.24
N SER A 234 -9.53 -3.01 -22.57
CA SER A 234 -10.94 -2.64 -22.74
C SER A 234 -11.71 -2.53 -21.43
N ASP A 235 -11.24 -3.19 -20.37
CA ASP A 235 -11.84 -3.17 -19.03
C ASP A 235 -10.89 -2.51 -18.04
N TYR A 236 -11.32 -1.36 -17.53
CA TYR A 236 -10.53 -0.57 -16.58
C TYR A 236 -10.32 -1.27 -15.22
N LYS A 237 -11.32 -2.01 -14.73
CA LYS A 237 -11.18 -2.77 -13.46
C LYS A 237 -10.17 -3.90 -13.62
N TYR A 238 -10.20 -4.57 -14.76
CA TYR A 238 -9.23 -5.60 -15.09
C TYR A 238 -7.81 -5.02 -15.22
N PHE A 239 -7.65 -3.85 -15.86
CA PHE A 239 -6.37 -3.16 -15.91
C PHE A 239 -5.81 -2.88 -14.50
N ILE A 240 -6.62 -2.28 -13.59
CA ILE A 240 -6.17 -2.02 -12.20
C ILE A 240 -5.73 -3.30 -11.51
N SER A 241 -6.48 -4.39 -11.66
CA SER A 241 -6.15 -5.68 -11.07
C SER A 241 -4.82 -6.23 -11.58
N ILE A 242 -4.59 -6.19 -12.90
CA ILE A 242 -3.37 -6.67 -13.54
C ILE A 242 -2.18 -5.77 -13.20
N PHE A 243 -2.37 -4.45 -13.18
CA PHE A 243 -1.33 -3.50 -12.78
C PHE A 243 -0.89 -3.78 -11.34
N LYS A 244 -1.84 -3.87 -10.39
CA LYS A 244 -1.54 -4.19 -8.98
C LYS A 244 -0.86 -5.55 -8.82
N LYS A 245 -1.23 -6.55 -9.63
CA LYS A 245 -0.58 -7.87 -9.61
C LYS A 245 0.91 -7.81 -9.94
N TYR A 246 1.32 -6.96 -10.88
CA TYR A 246 2.71 -6.90 -11.35
C TYR A 246 3.53 -5.75 -10.76
N ALA A 247 2.89 -4.64 -10.44
CA ALA A 247 3.53 -3.46 -9.86
C ALA A 247 3.38 -3.37 -8.33
N HIS A 248 2.59 -4.26 -7.70
CA HIS A 248 2.27 -4.31 -6.26
C HIS A 248 1.56 -3.08 -5.70
N VAL A 249 1.35 -2.04 -6.51
CA VAL A 249 0.65 -0.80 -6.19
C VAL A 249 -0.42 -0.50 -7.24
N THR A 250 -1.34 0.42 -6.96
CA THR A 250 -2.31 0.87 -7.95
C THR A 250 -1.68 1.83 -8.96
N PRO A 251 -2.23 1.96 -10.19
CA PRO A 251 -1.73 2.92 -11.17
C PRO A 251 -1.69 4.36 -10.66
N SER A 252 -2.69 4.79 -9.90
CA SER A 252 -2.75 6.15 -9.33
C SER A 252 -1.66 6.38 -8.29
N GLN A 253 -1.43 5.41 -7.39
CA GLN A 253 -0.33 5.46 -6.43
C GLN A 253 1.04 5.50 -7.14
N TYR A 254 1.18 4.72 -8.22
CA TYR A 254 2.41 4.72 -9.02
C TYR A 254 2.67 6.09 -9.66
N GLN A 255 1.63 6.69 -10.25
CA GLN A 255 1.72 8.02 -10.87
C GLN A 255 2.04 9.11 -9.85
N GLU A 256 1.38 9.12 -8.69
CA GLU A 256 1.62 10.07 -7.61
C GLU A 256 3.08 10.01 -7.13
N PHE A 257 3.59 8.79 -6.90
CA PHE A 257 4.96 8.59 -6.43
C PHE A 257 6.03 9.11 -7.39
N TYR A 258 5.87 8.85 -8.69
CA TYR A 258 6.85 9.28 -9.69
C TYR A 258 6.65 10.72 -10.14
N GLY A 259 5.42 11.24 -10.13
CA GLY A 259 5.10 12.65 -10.42
C GLY A 259 5.71 13.60 -9.38
N ASP A 260 5.61 13.29 -8.10
CA ASP A 260 6.24 14.07 -7.02
C ASP A 260 7.77 14.10 -7.10
N LYS A 261 8.41 13.05 -7.63
CA LYS A 261 9.87 13.02 -7.81
C LYS A 261 10.34 13.95 -8.92
N GLN A 262 9.59 14.09 -10.01
CA GLN A 262 9.97 14.99 -11.10
C GLN A 262 9.80 16.48 -10.74
N VAL A 263 8.77 16.81 -9.95
CA VAL A 263 8.56 18.19 -9.47
C VAL A 263 9.70 18.63 -8.54
N LYS A 264 10.23 17.73 -7.70
CA LYS A 264 11.35 18.03 -6.80
C LYS A 264 12.72 18.11 -7.48
N GLN A 265 12.89 17.50 -8.66
CA GLN A 265 14.14 17.60 -9.45
C GLN A 265 14.18 18.84 -10.36
N ASN A 266 13.04 19.45 -10.66
CA ASN A 266 12.93 20.61 -11.54
C ASN A 266 12.81 21.96 -10.80
N ASN A 267 12.89 21.96 -9.46
CA ASN A 267 12.94 23.18 -8.65
C ASN A 267 14.23 23.18 -7.84
N PRO A 268 15.29 23.91 -8.29
CA PRO A 268 16.55 24.04 -7.57
C PRO A 268 16.40 24.92 -6.30
#